data_7439fcfc535a94b78871f21ef68c7891
#
_entry.id   7439fcfc535a94b78871f21ef68c7891
#
_cell.length_a   1.000
_cell.length_b   1.000
_cell.length_c   1.000
_cell.angle_alpha   90.00
_cell.angle_beta   90.00
_cell.angle_gamma   90.00
#
_symmetry.space_group_name_H-M   'P 1'
#
loop_
_entity.id
_entity.type
_entity.pdbx_description
1 polymer ?
#
loop_
_entity_poly.entity_id
_entity_poly.type
_entity_poly.pdbx_seq_one_letter_code
_entity_poly.pdbx_strand_id
1 'polypeptide(L)'
;MPDATIDDIDMDFVKEYTDEIDYGKSPLEYLKENRGFIKEKDGEIQISTAAILLFGKNPQNFFPRARIRFIRYEGTEEKFGTEMNVIKDVIFEGTLLKLINEAIAYLDTQVKEKTYLGPDEHLLQMRNILSLSHRIDCKCCYSSCL
;
A
#
# COMPACT_ATOMS: atom_id res chain seq x y z
N MET A 1 -5.45 9.03 18.09
CA MET A 1 -6.13 10.08 17.29
C MET A 1 -7.45 10.40 17.97
N PRO A 2 -7.79 11.66 18.19
CA PRO A 2 -8.99 12.03 18.95
C PRO A 2 -10.32 11.65 18.25
N ASP A 3 -10.30 11.48 16.92
CA ASP A 3 -11.52 11.29 16.14
C ASP A 3 -11.76 9.84 15.67
N ALA A 4 -10.84 8.91 15.97
CA ALA A 4 -10.96 7.52 15.56
C ALA A 4 -11.54 6.66 16.68
N THR A 5 -12.53 5.85 16.36
CA THR A 5 -13.21 4.92 17.26
C THR A 5 -12.90 3.47 16.93
N ILE A 6 -13.21 2.55 17.84
CA ILE A 6 -12.98 1.12 17.61
C ILE A 6 -13.81 0.59 16.43
N ASP A 7 -14.92 1.24 16.12
CA ASP A 7 -15.79 0.89 15.00
C ASP A 7 -15.16 1.17 13.63
N ASP A 8 -14.12 2.02 13.59
CA ASP A 8 -13.35 2.31 12.38
C ASP A 8 -12.33 1.21 12.07
N ILE A 9 -12.10 0.28 13.01
CA ILE A 9 -11.23 -0.88 12.82
C ILE A 9 -12.03 -2.05 12.25
N ASP A 10 -11.47 -2.72 11.27
CA ASP A 10 -11.98 -3.96 10.70
C ASP A 10 -11.55 -5.14 11.58
N MET A 11 -12.44 -5.51 12.52
CA MET A 11 -12.16 -6.60 13.47
C MET A 11 -12.12 -7.97 12.80
N ASP A 12 -12.80 -8.15 11.67
CA ASP A 12 -12.76 -9.40 10.91
C ASP A 12 -11.40 -9.57 10.26
N PHE A 13 -10.84 -8.50 9.69
CA PHE A 13 -9.49 -8.49 9.15
C PHE A 13 -8.42 -8.67 10.24
N VAL A 14 -8.58 -8.05 11.41
CA VAL A 14 -7.67 -8.28 12.55
C VAL A 14 -7.73 -9.75 12.98
N LYS A 15 -8.91 -10.37 12.98
CA LYS A 15 -9.08 -11.78 13.32
C LYS A 15 -8.36 -12.68 12.31
N GLU A 16 -8.59 -12.48 11.02
CA GLU A 16 -7.89 -13.21 9.96
C GLU A 16 -6.37 -13.12 10.12
N TYR A 17 -5.86 -11.93 10.36
CA TYR A 17 -4.43 -11.70 10.60
C TYR A 17 -3.92 -12.41 11.85
N THR A 18 -4.67 -12.37 12.98
CA THR A 18 -4.28 -13.05 14.22
C THR A 18 -4.33 -14.55 14.10
N ASP A 19 -5.23 -15.11 13.29
CA ASP A 19 -5.33 -16.54 12.98
C ASP A 19 -4.14 -16.99 12.11
N GLU A 20 -3.72 -16.17 11.12
CA GLU A 20 -2.54 -16.47 10.29
C GLU A 20 -1.23 -16.53 11.10
N ILE A 21 -1.06 -15.68 12.10
CA ILE A 21 0.15 -15.64 12.94
C ILE A 21 0.08 -16.57 14.16
N ASP A 22 -1.00 -17.36 14.29
CA ASP A 22 -1.27 -18.26 15.42
C ASP A 22 -1.12 -17.55 16.78
N TYR A 23 -1.73 -16.37 16.90
CA TYR A 23 -1.57 -15.52 18.10
C TYR A 23 -2.19 -16.12 19.36
N GLY A 24 -3.21 -16.97 19.23
CA GLY A 24 -3.83 -17.75 20.33
C GLY A 24 -4.67 -16.93 21.32
N LYS A 25 -4.86 -15.62 21.13
CA LYS A 25 -5.71 -14.75 21.95
C LYS A 25 -6.71 -13.99 21.06
N SER A 26 -7.59 -13.21 21.70
CA SER A 26 -8.59 -12.43 20.96
C SER A 26 -7.96 -11.30 20.10
N PRO A 27 -8.60 -10.94 18.97
CA PRO A 27 -8.16 -9.83 18.13
C PRO A 27 -8.01 -8.51 18.89
N LEU A 28 -8.89 -8.24 19.85
CA LEU A 28 -8.83 -7.04 20.67
C LEU A 28 -7.61 -7.03 21.61
N GLU A 29 -7.24 -8.19 22.17
CA GLU A 29 -6.03 -8.33 22.99
C GLU A 29 -4.79 -8.10 22.14
N TYR A 30 -4.77 -8.60 20.90
CA TYR A 30 -3.71 -8.33 19.95
C TYR A 30 -3.48 -6.83 19.76
N LEU A 31 -4.54 -6.06 19.53
CA LEU A 31 -4.46 -4.62 19.34
C LEU A 31 -4.02 -3.86 20.59
N LYS A 32 -4.36 -4.35 21.78
CA LYS A 32 -3.96 -3.74 23.05
C LYS A 32 -2.52 -4.05 23.44
N GLU A 33 -2.08 -5.31 23.28
CA GLU A 33 -0.76 -5.77 23.70
C GLU A 33 0.35 -5.42 22.71
N ASN A 34 0.05 -5.39 21.40
CA ASN A 34 1.06 -5.18 20.39
C ASN A 34 1.23 -3.72 19.99
N ARG A 35 2.43 -3.19 20.26
CA ARG A 35 2.94 -1.88 19.82
C ARG A 35 2.02 -0.68 20.08
N GLY A 36 1.05 -0.83 21.00
CA GLY A 36 0.17 0.27 21.34
C GLY A 36 -0.73 0.72 20.17
N PHE A 37 -1.27 -0.23 19.41
CA PHE A 37 -2.30 0.08 18.41
C PHE A 37 -3.51 0.73 19.07
N ILE A 38 -3.87 0.23 20.25
CA ILE A 38 -4.92 0.80 21.11
C ILE A 38 -4.33 1.08 22.48
N LYS A 39 -4.56 2.28 22.99
CA LYS A 39 -4.20 2.70 24.35
C LYS A 39 -5.46 3.16 25.07
N GLU A 40 -5.57 2.74 26.33
CA GLU A 40 -6.58 3.27 27.22
C GLU A 40 -5.94 4.37 28.07
N LYS A 41 -6.45 5.57 27.97
CA LYS A 41 -6.01 6.74 28.73
C LYS A 41 -7.24 7.48 29.27
N ASP A 42 -7.26 7.70 30.57
CA ASP A 42 -8.35 8.43 31.26
C ASP A 42 -9.75 7.82 31.04
N GLY A 43 -9.84 6.49 30.82
CA GLY A 43 -11.07 5.77 30.51
C GLY A 43 -11.54 5.88 29.06
N GLU A 44 -10.76 6.57 28.21
CA GLU A 44 -11.01 6.65 26.75
C GLU A 44 -10.06 5.75 25.97
N ILE A 45 -10.61 5.11 24.93
CA ILE A 45 -9.85 4.29 24.01
C ILE A 45 -9.24 5.19 22.95
N GLN A 46 -7.93 5.28 22.94
CA GLN A 46 -7.17 6.01 21.91
C GLN A 46 -6.58 5.05 20.88
N ILE A 47 -6.96 5.24 19.64
CA ILE A 47 -6.46 4.45 18.51
C ILE A 47 -5.27 5.14 17.88
N SER A 48 -4.21 4.37 17.62
CA SER A 48 -3.01 4.89 16.97
C SER A 48 -3.20 5.04 15.46
N THR A 49 -2.41 5.92 14.84
CA THR A 49 -2.31 6.07 13.39
C THR A 49 -1.99 4.73 12.70
N ALA A 50 -1.09 3.94 13.31
CA ALA A 50 -0.70 2.64 12.77
C ALA A 50 -1.87 1.66 12.72
N ALA A 51 -2.73 1.63 13.76
CA ALA A 51 -3.91 0.78 13.78
C ALA A 51 -4.89 1.11 12.65
N ILE A 52 -5.13 2.40 12.41
CA ILE A 52 -6.01 2.83 11.32
C ILE A 52 -5.42 2.49 9.95
N LEU A 53 -4.12 2.71 9.74
CA LEU A 53 -3.49 2.43 8.45
C LEU A 53 -3.42 0.93 8.13
N LEU A 54 -3.23 0.07 9.15
CA LEU A 54 -3.11 -1.37 8.97
C LEU A 54 -4.46 -2.09 8.97
N PHE A 55 -5.36 -1.69 9.86
CA PHE A 55 -6.59 -2.42 10.17
C PHE A 55 -7.86 -1.58 10.04
N GLY A 56 -7.77 -0.32 9.62
CA GLY A 56 -8.94 0.55 9.46
C GLY A 56 -9.80 0.14 8.26
N LYS A 57 -11.12 0.22 8.39
CA LYS A 57 -12.08 -0.02 7.29
C LYS A 57 -11.86 0.94 6.13
N ASN A 58 -11.65 2.23 6.44
CA ASN A 58 -11.43 3.29 5.47
C ASN A 58 -10.32 4.25 5.96
N PRO A 59 -9.04 3.87 5.85
CA PRO A 59 -7.93 4.71 6.31
C PRO A 59 -7.88 6.09 5.67
N GLN A 60 -8.39 6.22 4.44
CA GLN A 60 -8.38 7.46 3.66
C GLN A 60 -9.28 8.54 4.25
N ASN A 61 -10.29 8.19 5.06
CA ASN A 61 -11.11 9.16 5.80
C ASN A 61 -10.27 9.98 6.79
N PHE A 62 -9.26 9.34 7.39
CA PHE A 62 -8.33 9.96 8.35
C PHE A 62 -7.07 10.48 7.66
N PHE A 63 -6.62 9.77 6.62
CA PHE A 63 -5.39 10.03 5.87
C PHE A 63 -5.65 10.04 4.36
N PRO A 64 -6.20 11.12 3.79
CA PRO A 64 -6.56 11.16 2.36
C PRO A 64 -5.36 10.94 1.41
N ARG A 65 -4.13 11.14 1.92
CA ARG A 65 -2.89 10.92 1.17
C ARG A 65 -2.29 9.52 1.33
N ALA A 66 -2.86 8.66 2.17
CA ALA A 66 -2.42 7.28 2.36
C ALA A 66 -2.90 6.42 1.18
N ARG A 67 -2.30 6.63 0.01
CA ARG A 67 -2.62 5.95 -1.25
C ARG A 67 -1.38 5.74 -2.09
N ILE A 68 -1.40 4.74 -2.96
CA ILE A 68 -0.36 4.50 -3.96
C ILE A 68 -0.93 4.96 -5.31
N ARG A 69 -0.18 5.79 -6.03
CA ARG A 69 -0.51 6.21 -7.39
C ARG A 69 0.50 5.64 -8.35
N PHE A 70 0.03 4.86 -9.30
CA PHE A 70 0.82 4.31 -10.38
C PHE A 70 0.60 5.13 -11.65
N ILE A 71 1.68 5.67 -12.22
CA ILE A 71 1.63 6.42 -13.47
C ILE A 71 2.58 5.76 -14.47
N ARG A 72 2.09 5.49 -15.65
CA ARG A 72 2.90 4.99 -16.76
C ARG A 72 2.91 6.00 -17.90
N TYR A 73 4.09 6.33 -18.34
CA TYR A 73 4.34 7.24 -19.44
C TYR A 73 4.73 6.45 -20.71
N GLU A 74 4.47 7.03 -21.89
CA GLU A 74 5.06 6.60 -23.12
C GLU A 74 6.45 7.20 -23.27
N GLY A 75 7.48 6.34 -23.41
CA GLY A 75 8.88 6.77 -23.46
C GLY A 75 9.57 6.74 -22.09
N THR A 76 10.65 7.50 -21.97
CA THR A 76 11.55 7.49 -20.79
C THR A 76 11.40 8.73 -19.92
N GLU A 77 10.72 9.77 -20.41
CA GLU A 77 10.58 11.05 -19.71
C GLU A 77 9.10 11.46 -19.64
N GLU A 78 8.75 12.12 -18.53
CA GLU A 78 7.44 12.73 -18.36
C GLU A 78 7.33 14.00 -19.21
N LYS A 79 6.27 14.10 -20.00
CA LYS A 79 5.96 15.30 -20.79
C LYS A 79 4.71 15.99 -20.26
N PHE A 80 4.68 17.30 -20.36
CA PHE A 80 3.62 18.16 -19.82
C PHE A 80 2.86 18.92 -20.90
N GLY A 81 1.68 19.40 -20.55
CA GLY A 81 0.86 20.24 -21.44
C GLY A 81 0.26 19.45 -22.60
N THR A 82 0.36 20.01 -23.80
CA THR A 82 -0.19 19.41 -25.03
C THR A 82 0.52 18.12 -25.48
N GLU A 83 1.73 17.90 -24.98
CA GLU A 83 2.54 16.70 -25.27
C GLU A 83 2.44 15.63 -24.17
N MET A 84 1.43 15.72 -23.30
CA MET A 84 1.27 14.79 -22.18
C MET A 84 1.21 13.34 -22.71
N ASN A 85 2.10 12.50 -22.15
CA ASN A 85 2.34 11.13 -22.61
C ASN A 85 1.95 10.06 -21.56
N VAL A 86 0.99 10.38 -20.68
CA VAL A 86 0.46 9.44 -19.69
C VAL A 86 -0.39 8.38 -20.38
N ILE A 87 0.00 7.11 -20.26
CA ILE A 87 -0.75 5.95 -20.80
C ILE A 87 -1.70 5.38 -19.75
N LYS A 88 -1.23 5.33 -18.50
CA LYS A 88 -1.99 4.79 -17.37
C LYS A 88 -1.77 5.68 -16.13
N ASP A 89 -2.86 5.91 -15.42
CA ASP A 89 -2.89 6.60 -14.14
C ASP A 89 -3.89 5.86 -13.26
N VAL A 90 -3.40 5.14 -12.26
CA VAL A 90 -4.21 4.29 -11.38
C VAL A 90 -3.88 4.61 -9.94
N ILE A 91 -4.91 4.76 -9.12
CA ILE A 91 -4.80 5.04 -7.69
C ILE A 91 -5.32 3.82 -6.94
N PHE A 92 -4.55 3.36 -5.95
CA PHE A 92 -4.92 2.30 -5.02
C PHE A 92 -5.22 2.91 -3.66
N GLU A 93 -6.33 2.51 -3.05
CA GLU A 93 -6.80 2.98 -1.75
C GLU A 93 -7.21 1.78 -0.89
N GLY A 94 -7.12 1.91 0.44
CA GLY A 94 -7.44 0.87 1.41
C GLY A 94 -6.42 0.77 2.53
N THR A 95 -6.36 -0.39 3.19
CA THR A 95 -5.35 -0.68 4.22
C THR A 95 -3.96 -0.81 3.59
N LEU A 96 -2.92 -0.59 4.38
CA LEU A 96 -1.53 -0.61 3.89
C LEU A 96 -1.17 -1.96 3.24
N LEU A 97 -1.58 -3.08 3.81
CA LEU A 97 -1.32 -4.41 3.25
C LEU A 97 -2.05 -4.61 1.91
N LYS A 98 -3.31 -4.19 1.84
CA LYS A 98 -4.10 -4.25 0.60
C LYS A 98 -3.46 -3.40 -0.50
N LEU A 99 -3.08 -2.16 -0.18
CA LEU A 99 -2.40 -1.24 -1.10
C LEU A 99 -1.14 -1.84 -1.71
N ILE A 100 -0.29 -2.45 -0.88
CA ILE A 100 0.96 -3.06 -1.33
C ILE A 100 0.68 -4.24 -2.25
N ASN A 101 -0.21 -5.14 -1.84
CA ASN A 101 -0.54 -6.34 -2.61
C ASN A 101 -1.17 -5.99 -3.98
N GLU A 102 -2.13 -5.07 -3.99
CA GLU A 102 -2.77 -4.63 -5.24
C GLU A 102 -1.78 -3.91 -6.18
N ALA A 103 -0.90 -3.06 -5.62
CA ALA A 103 0.12 -2.38 -6.41
C ALA A 103 1.12 -3.35 -7.01
N ILE A 104 1.58 -4.36 -6.25
CA ILE A 104 2.50 -5.40 -6.75
C ILE A 104 1.82 -6.22 -7.84
N ALA A 105 0.61 -6.71 -7.59
CA ALA A 105 -0.15 -7.49 -8.58
C ALA A 105 -0.37 -6.69 -9.86
N TYR A 106 -0.69 -5.40 -9.74
CA TYR A 106 -0.85 -4.54 -10.90
C TYR A 106 0.47 -4.32 -11.65
N LEU A 107 1.58 -4.08 -10.94
CA LEU A 107 2.91 -3.95 -11.53
C LEU A 107 3.28 -5.17 -12.36
N ASP A 108 3.02 -6.37 -11.87
CA ASP A 108 3.29 -7.61 -12.60
C ASP A 108 2.55 -7.68 -13.94
N THR A 109 1.34 -7.10 -14.03
CA THR A 109 0.59 -7.01 -15.30
C THR A 109 1.19 -6.00 -16.27
N GLN A 110 1.91 -4.98 -15.77
CA GLN A 110 2.47 -3.92 -16.60
C GLN A 110 3.89 -4.20 -17.09
N VAL A 111 4.59 -5.16 -16.44
CA VAL A 111 5.93 -5.59 -16.85
C VAL A 111 5.83 -6.43 -18.11
N LYS A 112 6.41 -5.93 -19.22
CA LYS A 112 6.49 -6.69 -20.46
C LYS A 112 7.61 -7.72 -20.35
N GLU A 113 7.24 -8.99 -20.51
CA GLU A 113 8.21 -10.06 -20.70
C GLU A 113 8.71 -10.02 -22.16
N LYS A 114 10.02 -10.01 -22.34
CA LYS A 114 10.66 -10.20 -23.64
C LYS A 114 11.29 -11.58 -23.67
N THR A 115 10.89 -12.36 -24.65
CA THR A 115 11.51 -13.63 -24.97
C THR A 115 12.51 -13.40 -26.10
N TYR A 116 13.74 -13.86 -25.96
CA TYR A 116 14.77 -13.81 -27.01
C TYR A 116 15.51 -15.13 -27.08
N LEU A 117 16.05 -15.42 -28.27
CA LEU A 117 16.93 -16.58 -28.46
C LEU A 117 18.31 -16.25 -27.88
N GLY A 118 18.73 -17.05 -26.89
CA GLY A 118 20.09 -16.99 -26.37
C GLY A 118 21.11 -17.56 -27.37
N PRO A 119 22.39 -17.40 -27.10
CA PRO A 119 23.46 -17.89 -27.99
C PRO A 119 23.45 -19.42 -28.21
N ASP A 120 22.77 -20.17 -27.33
CA ASP A 120 22.62 -21.63 -27.41
C ASP A 120 21.27 -22.07 -28.00
N GLU A 121 20.58 -21.21 -28.75
CA GLU A 121 19.24 -21.44 -29.34
C GLU A 121 18.13 -21.76 -28.33
N HIS A 122 18.36 -21.54 -27.04
CA HIS A 122 17.34 -21.66 -26.01
C HIS A 122 16.55 -20.36 -25.84
N LEU A 123 15.23 -20.48 -25.65
CA LEU A 123 14.35 -19.36 -25.34
C LEU A 123 14.61 -18.87 -23.91
N LEU A 124 15.14 -17.64 -23.81
CA LEU A 124 15.34 -16.97 -22.52
C LEU A 124 14.23 -15.95 -22.32
N GLN A 125 13.54 -16.05 -21.18
CA GLN A 125 12.55 -15.07 -20.76
C GLN A 125 13.22 -14.05 -19.80
N MET A 126 13.21 -12.80 -20.19
CA MET A 126 13.67 -11.70 -19.33
C MET A 126 12.51 -10.77 -19.02
N ARG A 127 12.22 -10.58 -17.73
CA ARG A 127 11.36 -9.47 -17.30
C ARG A 127 12.14 -8.17 -17.50
N ASN A 128 11.63 -7.31 -18.37
CA ASN A 128 12.31 -6.08 -18.68
C ASN A 128 12.01 -5.01 -17.62
N ILE A 129 12.71 -5.13 -16.47
CA ILE A 129 12.63 -4.17 -15.37
C ILE A 129 13.12 -2.77 -15.80
N LEU A 130 13.96 -2.72 -16.85
CA LEU A 130 14.53 -1.47 -17.37
C LEU A 130 13.54 -0.58 -18.14
N SER A 131 12.37 -1.09 -18.52
CA SER A 131 11.30 -0.25 -19.08
C SER A 131 10.40 0.38 -18.02
N LEU A 132 10.63 0.03 -16.76
CA LEU A 132 9.99 0.57 -15.58
C LEU A 132 10.90 1.65 -14.94
N SER A 133 11.17 2.74 -15.66
CA SER A 133 11.63 3.96 -15.01
C SER A 133 10.47 4.57 -14.21
N HIS A 134 10.01 3.85 -13.19
CA HIS A 134 8.92 4.29 -12.36
C HIS A 134 9.49 4.90 -11.09
N ARG A 135 9.37 6.20 -10.98
CA ARG A 135 9.42 6.84 -9.68
C ARG A 135 8.17 6.44 -8.92
N ILE A 136 8.33 5.59 -7.93
CA ILE A 136 7.39 5.52 -6.83
C ILE A 136 7.62 6.80 -6.03
N ASP A 137 6.96 7.88 -6.41
CA ASP A 137 6.97 9.10 -5.62
C ASP A 137 6.12 8.87 -4.37
N CYS A 138 6.75 8.28 -3.35
CA CYS A 138 6.19 8.21 -2.01
C CYS A 138 6.29 9.61 -1.38
N LYS A 139 5.41 10.53 -1.80
CA LYS A 139 5.33 11.89 -1.25
C LYS A 139 4.81 11.96 0.19
N CYS A 140 4.68 10.82 0.87
CA CYS A 140 4.15 10.79 2.23
C CYS A 140 5.13 11.22 3.33
N CYS A 141 6.43 11.43 3.03
CA CYS A 141 7.43 11.61 4.08
C CYS A 141 8.05 13.01 4.21
N TYR A 142 7.63 14.00 3.44
CA TYR A 142 8.34 15.29 3.47
C TYR A 142 7.43 16.52 3.57
N SER A 143 6.55 16.55 4.56
CA SER A 143 5.94 17.84 4.95
C SER A 143 5.25 17.76 6.30
N SER A 144 6.00 17.52 7.37
CA SER A 144 5.63 17.92 8.74
C SER A 144 6.83 17.75 9.67
N CYS A 145 7.87 18.54 9.45
CA CYS A 145 8.84 18.94 10.47
C CYS A 145 9.23 20.38 10.16
N LEU A 146 8.41 21.31 10.62
CA LEU A 146 8.76 22.66 11.08
C LEU A 146 7.59 23.18 11.91
#